data_33aeca3c541558e3c8722223bc01f515
#
_entry.id   33aeca3c541558e3c8722223bc01f515
#
_cell.length_a   1.000
_cell.length_b   1.000
_cell.length_c   1.000
_cell.angle_alpha   90.00
_cell.angle_beta   90.00
_cell.angle_gamma   90.00
#
_symmetry.space_group_name_H-M   'P 1'
#
loop_
_entity.id
_entity.type
_entity.pdbx_description
1 polymer ?
#
loop_
_entity_poly.entity_id
_entity_poly.type
_entity_poly.pdbx_seq_one_letter_code
_entity_poly.pdbx_strand_id
1 'polypeptide(L)'
;MNLMLYHYYDSLFIAFFIIQSIVFVTWICFLIYSIKLIKNVPKLSSSKKSRKNSCSYMVSIILPARNEEKYIRKCLDSLVKQEYSNYEIVVINDCSSDNTSHIIKEYVNKTNCKIISIDTKPRPPAWTGKNWACYQGYLHSHGDLFLFTDADTTHSPSTLSLAVNYLLSENLDSLTAIPKILSNDFLTRITLPILWTFSLARYSALKANDPKTKMGYFFGSFFIIKRNVYEMVGTHKSVKEEIVEDGELGRKVKENGFSLKVIHGENLISAIWARDSSSLWHGLRRLLIPLYKKEIVKTTILVALTFILLLFPFIVLPFSTLTVINGKLGISDLTFLLFTIMSIILLILSSVLQLKYTLFENPLYSLAFPLASSFLFIAFVSSIISSGKKNTIEWSDRKY
;
A
#
# COMPACT_ATOMS: atom_id res chain seq x y z
N MET A 1 -16.11 16.10 -49.29
CA MET A 1 -16.07 14.96 -48.36
C MET A 1 -14.63 14.51 -48.06
N ASN A 2 -13.76 14.35 -49.08
CA ASN A 2 -12.37 13.90 -48.84
C ASN A 2 -11.48 14.88 -48.06
N LEU A 3 -11.56 16.20 -48.25
CA LEU A 3 -10.75 17.21 -47.52
C LEU A 3 -11.11 17.29 -46.04
N MET A 4 -12.41 17.23 -45.68
CA MET A 4 -12.83 17.20 -44.26
C MET A 4 -12.35 15.93 -43.53
N LEU A 5 -12.42 14.78 -44.19
CA LEU A 5 -11.91 13.51 -43.64
C LEU A 5 -10.38 13.58 -43.43
N TYR A 6 -9.64 14.18 -44.35
CA TYR A 6 -8.19 14.32 -44.27
C TYR A 6 -7.79 15.21 -43.07
N HIS A 7 -8.40 16.37 -42.92
CA HIS A 7 -8.18 17.23 -41.76
C HIS A 7 -8.56 16.58 -40.43
N TYR A 8 -9.58 15.73 -40.40
CA TYR A 8 -9.98 14.98 -39.21
C TYR A 8 -8.93 13.93 -38.85
N TYR A 9 -8.38 13.19 -39.81
CA TYR A 9 -7.30 12.22 -39.56
C TYR A 9 -6.02 12.88 -39.04
N ASP A 10 -5.62 14.02 -39.63
CA ASP A 10 -4.45 14.77 -39.16
C ASP A 10 -4.63 15.28 -37.72
N SER A 11 -5.81 15.80 -37.41
CA SER A 11 -6.10 16.28 -36.06
C SER A 11 -6.10 15.15 -35.02
N LEU A 12 -6.66 14.00 -35.36
CA LEU A 12 -6.68 12.79 -34.50
C LEU A 12 -5.27 12.23 -34.30
N PHE A 13 -4.49 12.16 -35.37
CA PHE A 13 -3.09 11.74 -35.34
C PHE A 13 -2.28 12.65 -34.39
N ILE A 14 -2.38 13.97 -34.54
CA ILE A 14 -1.68 14.94 -33.68
C ILE A 14 -2.08 14.76 -32.22
N ALA A 15 -3.37 14.61 -31.93
CA ALA A 15 -3.87 14.40 -30.57
C ALA A 15 -3.29 13.11 -29.95
N PHE A 16 -3.33 12.00 -30.68
CA PHE A 16 -2.78 10.72 -30.22
C PHE A 16 -1.26 10.78 -30.04
N PHE A 17 -0.56 11.44 -30.96
CA PHE A 17 0.89 11.65 -30.87
C PHE A 17 1.28 12.46 -29.61
N ILE A 18 0.55 13.53 -29.31
CA ILE A 18 0.79 14.34 -28.09
C ILE A 18 0.53 13.50 -26.83
N ILE A 19 -0.61 12.82 -26.75
CA ILE A 19 -0.94 11.96 -25.62
C ILE A 19 0.14 10.90 -25.44
N GLN A 20 0.55 10.23 -26.50
CA GLN A 20 1.55 9.16 -26.46
C GLN A 20 2.94 9.69 -26.03
N SER A 21 3.29 10.89 -26.46
CA SER A 21 4.53 11.55 -26.02
C SER A 21 4.53 11.84 -24.52
N ILE A 22 3.39 12.29 -23.98
CA ILE A 22 3.23 12.51 -22.53
C ILE A 22 3.33 11.18 -21.78
N VAL A 23 2.68 10.13 -22.27
CA VAL A 23 2.75 8.78 -21.66
C VAL A 23 4.19 8.28 -21.65
N PHE A 24 4.92 8.40 -22.75
CA PHE A 24 6.31 7.99 -22.86
C PHE A 24 7.21 8.70 -21.84
N VAL A 25 7.12 10.03 -21.75
CA VAL A 25 7.91 10.82 -20.79
C VAL A 25 7.54 10.45 -19.35
N THR A 26 6.25 10.27 -19.07
CA THR A 26 5.77 9.90 -17.73
C THR A 26 6.37 8.57 -17.28
N TRP A 27 6.41 7.56 -18.15
CA TRP A 27 6.98 6.24 -17.80
C TRP A 27 8.50 6.25 -17.68
N ILE A 28 9.22 7.08 -18.45
CA ILE A 28 10.66 7.32 -18.21
C ILE A 28 10.88 7.89 -16.81
N CYS A 29 10.15 8.95 -16.47
CA CYS A 29 10.25 9.58 -15.15
C CYS A 29 9.92 8.59 -14.02
N PHE A 30 8.87 7.79 -14.20
CA PHE A 30 8.46 6.78 -13.22
C PHE A 30 9.49 5.66 -13.07
N LEU A 31 10.09 5.18 -14.15
CA LEU A 31 11.16 4.16 -14.12
C LEU A 31 12.39 4.69 -13.36
N ILE A 32 12.84 5.91 -13.67
CA ILE A 32 13.96 6.55 -12.97
C ILE A 32 13.63 6.70 -11.47
N TYR A 33 12.41 7.13 -11.14
CA TYR A 33 11.94 7.27 -9.77
C TYR A 33 11.94 5.92 -9.03
N SER A 34 11.44 4.85 -9.66
CA SER A 34 11.42 3.50 -9.09
C SER A 34 12.83 2.98 -8.79
N ILE A 35 13.78 3.20 -9.70
CA ILE A 35 15.19 2.84 -9.50
C ILE A 35 15.79 3.63 -8.32
N LYS A 36 15.52 4.93 -8.24
CA LYS A 36 15.98 5.77 -7.12
C LYS A 36 15.40 5.29 -5.79
N LEU A 37 14.12 4.88 -5.76
CA LEU A 37 13.46 4.37 -4.57
C LEU A 37 14.10 3.08 -4.09
N ILE A 38 14.29 2.10 -4.97
CA ILE A 38 14.94 0.82 -4.65
C ILE A 38 16.36 1.02 -4.10
N LYS A 39 17.12 1.99 -4.63
CA LYS A 39 18.51 2.25 -4.22
C LYS A 39 18.63 3.07 -2.94
N ASN A 40 17.76 4.05 -2.72
CA ASN A 40 17.95 5.09 -1.69
C ASN A 40 17.08 4.90 -0.45
N VAL A 41 16.02 4.08 -0.51
CA VAL A 41 15.27 3.73 0.70
C VAL A 41 16.09 2.75 1.52
N PRO A 42 16.37 3.03 2.81
CA PRO A 42 17.18 2.16 3.64
C PRO A 42 16.48 0.82 3.89
N LYS A 43 17.28 -0.22 4.15
CA LYS A 43 16.79 -1.56 4.46
C LYS A 43 16.90 -1.83 5.96
N LEU A 44 15.90 -2.51 6.51
CA LEU A 44 15.99 -3.05 7.86
C LEU A 44 16.94 -4.25 7.82
N SER A 45 18.13 -4.08 8.38
CA SER A 45 19.16 -5.12 8.37
C SER A 45 20.00 -5.08 9.65
N SER A 46 20.67 -6.18 9.94
CA SER A 46 21.55 -6.36 11.11
C SER A 46 22.84 -5.53 11.09
N SER A 47 23.08 -4.72 10.04
CA SER A 47 24.38 -4.07 9.82
C SER A 47 24.69 -2.87 10.74
N LYS A 48 23.72 -2.36 11.50
CA LYS A 48 23.97 -1.26 12.46
C LYS A 48 24.26 -1.85 13.84
N LYS A 49 25.37 -1.41 14.44
CA LYS A 49 25.78 -1.82 15.81
C LYS A 49 24.59 -1.68 16.78
N SER A 50 24.18 -2.80 17.37
CA SER A 50 23.19 -2.81 18.46
C SER A 50 23.66 -1.86 19.55
N ARG A 51 22.82 -0.90 19.92
CA ARG A 51 23.04 -0.13 21.16
C ARG A 51 22.80 -1.08 22.34
N LYS A 52 23.78 -1.21 23.24
CA LYS A 52 23.67 -2.05 24.46
C LYS A 52 22.42 -1.82 25.31
N ASN A 53 21.72 -0.69 25.14
CA ASN A 53 20.55 -0.29 25.93
C ASN A 53 19.20 -0.38 25.17
N SER A 54 19.14 -1.02 24.00
CA SER A 54 17.87 -1.12 23.27
C SER A 54 16.81 -1.97 24.00
N CYS A 55 17.22 -2.96 24.80
CA CYS A 55 16.30 -3.78 25.59
C CYS A 55 15.64 -3.03 26.78
N SER A 56 16.03 -1.78 27.09
CA SER A 56 15.42 -1.01 28.16
C SER A 56 14.03 -0.48 27.82
N TYR A 57 13.73 -0.25 26.54
CA TYR A 57 12.41 0.23 26.12
C TYR A 57 11.40 -0.91 26.05
N MET A 58 10.28 -0.75 26.74
CA MET A 58 9.18 -1.70 26.64
C MET A 58 8.39 -1.46 25.34
N VAL A 59 8.09 -2.52 24.59
CA VAL A 59 7.29 -2.44 23.37
C VAL A 59 5.93 -3.11 23.57
N SER A 60 4.84 -2.38 23.34
CA SER A 60 3.51 -2.99 23.22
C SER A 60 3.19 -3.22 21.74
N ILE A 61 3.02 -4.48 21.36
CA ILE A 61 2.56 -4.85 20.02
C ILE A 61 1.03 -4.84 20.02
N ILE A 62 0.43 -3.94 19.29
CA ILE A 62 -1.03 -3.74 19.21
C ILE A 62 -1.54 -4.43 17.95
N LEU A 63 -2.35 -5.47 18.14
CA LEU A 63 -2.85 -6.36 17.10
C LEU A 63 -4.39 -6.34 17.07
N PRO A 64 -5.01 -5.48 16.24
CA PRO A 64 -6.45 -5.54 16.01
C PRO A 64 -6.81 -6.76 15.16
N ALA A 65 -7.84 -7.50 15.54
CA ALA A 65 -8.30 -8.68 14.83
C ALA A 65 -9.83 -8.72 14.74
N ARG A 66 -10.35 -9.00 13.54
CA ARG A 66 -11.77 -9.24 13.29
C ARG A 66 -11.95 -10.25 12.17
N ASN A 67 -12.53 -11.40 12.48
CA ASN A 67 -12.78 -12.50 11.52
C ASN A 67 -11.49 -12.93 10.81
N GLU A 68 -10.45 -13.22 11.60
CA GLU A 68 -9.09 -13.55 11.14
C GLU A 68 -8.68 -14.98 11.46
N GLU A 69 -9.62 -15.90 11.66
CA GLU A 69 -9.35 -17.31 12.05
C GLU A 69 -8.33 -18.00 11.15
N LYS A 70 -8.27 -17.64 9.85
CA LYS A 70 -7.36 -18.24 8.86
C LYS A 70 -5.90 -17.76 9.00
N TYR A 71 -5.68 -16.56 9.54
CA TYR A 71 -4.37 -15.89 9.49
C TYR A 71 -3.79 -15.63 10.88
N ILE A 72 -4.63 -15.32 11.87
CA ILE A 72 -4.20 -14.87 13.19
C ILE A 72 -3.24 -15.83 13.89
N ARG A 73 -3.40 -17.15 13.68
CA ARG A 73 -2.49 -18.15 14.25
C ARG A 73 -1.06 -17.96 13.76
N LYS A 74 -0.85 -17.80 12.45
CA LYS A 74 0.48 -17.53 11.88
C LYS A 74 1.07 -16.21 12.35
N CYS A 75 0.24 -15.19 12.48
CA CYS A 75 0.64 -13.88 13.01
C CYS A 75 1.13 -14.03 14.45
N LEU A 76 0.33 -14.61 15.35
CA LEU A 76 0.69 -14.82 16.75
C LEU A 76 1.92 -15.71 16.91
N ASP A 77 2.05 -16.81 16.14
CA ASP A 77 3.26 -17.65 16.11
C ASP A 77 4.52 -16.85 15.80
N SER A 78 4.42 -15.87 14.91
CA SER A 78 5.54 -15.02 14.55
C SER A 78 5.86 -13.96 15.61
N LEU A 79 4.84 -13.46 16.30
CA LEU A 79 5.00 -12.44 17.34
C LEU A 79 5.54 -12.99 18.66
N VAL A 80 5.14 -14.19 19.06
CA VAL A 80 5.64 -14.85 20.29
C VAL A 80 7.10 -15.32 20.16
N LYS A 81 7.63 -15.39 18.94
CA LYS A 81 9.02 -15.79 18.64
C LYS A 81 9.97 -14.62 18.47
N GLN A 82 9.56 -13.40 18.81
CA GLN A 82 10.44 -12.24 18.65
C GLN A 82 11.64 -12.29 19.60
N GLU A 83 12.83 -12.06 19.04
CA GLU A 83 14.12 -11.99 19.75
C GLU A 83 14.33 -10.62 20.40
N TYR A 84 13.36 -10.20 21.20
CA TYR A 84 13.36 -8.97 21.99
C TYR A 84 12.74 -9.27 23.35
N SER A 85 13.44 -8.98 24.44
CA SER A 85 13.03 -9.50 25.75
C SER A 85 11.95 -8.68 26.44
N ASN A 86 11.85 -7.37 26.15
CA ASN A 86 10.98 -6.44 26.88
C ASN A 86 9.77 -6.01 26.03
N TYR A 87 8.85 -6.93 25.79
CA TYR A 87 7.62 -6.63 25.03
C TYR A 87 6.40 -7.36 25.57
N GLU A 88 5.25 -6.85 25.22
CA GLU A 88 3.94 -7.47 25.41
C GLU A 88 3.15 -7.44 24.08
N ILE A 89 2.22 -8.35 23.94
CA ILE A 89 1.29 -8.40 22.80
C ILE A 89 -0.11 -8.07 23.32
N VAL A 90 -0.71 -7.00 22.80
CA VAL A 90 -2.08 -6.59 23.11
C VAL A 90 -2.94 -6.95 21.90
N VAL A 91 -3.72 -8.02 22.01
CA VAL A 91 -4.59 -8.52 20.93
C VAL A 91 -6.01 -8.04 21.18
N ILE A 92 -6.58 -7.37 20.20
CA ILE A 92 -7.91 -6.80 20.30
C ILE A 92 -8.86 -7.56 19.37
N ASN A 93 -9.76 -8.34 19.96
CA ASN A 93 -10.85 -8.99 19.25
C ASN A 93 -12.00 -8.02 19.05
N ASP A 94 -12.16 -7.52 17.83
CA ASP A 94 -13.20 -6.55 17.47
C ASP A 94 -14.52 -7.26 17.10
N CYS A 95 -15.16 -7.90 18.08
CA CYS A 95 -16.44 -8.60 17.92
C CYS A 95 -16.40 -9.62 16.76
N SER A 96 -15.41 -10.51 16.70
CA SER A 96 -15.34 -11.58 15.71
C SER A 96 -16.49 -12.57 15.89
N SER A 97 -17.02 -13.08 14.77
CA SER A 97 -18.07 -14.11 14.72
C SER A 97 -17.55 -15.51 14.34
N ASP A 98 -16.26 -15.60 13.99
CA ASP A 98 -15.55 -16.83 13.66
C ASP A 98 -14.69 -17.34 14.86
N ASN A 99 -13.79 -18.28 14.62
CA ASN A 99 -12.93 -18.85 15.66
C ASN A 99 -11.78 -17.93 16.13
N THR A 100 -11.70 -16.68 15.67
CA THR A 100 -10.62 -15.74 16.05
C THR A 100 -10.48 -15.62 17.57
N SER A 101 -11.58 -15.40 18.30
CA SER A 101 -11.55 -15.25 19.77
C SER A 101 -11.02 -16.51 20.47
N HIS A 102 -11.42 -17.69 20.02
CA HIS A 102 -10.94 -18.95 20.57
C HIS A 102 -9.43 -19.13 20.37
N ILE A 103 -8.92 -18.83 19.17
CA ILE A 103 -7.49 -18.91 18.84
C ILE A 103 -6.69 -17.96 19.75
N ILE A 104 -7.13 -16.71 19.93
CA ILE A 104 -6.46 -15.74 20.81
C ILE A 104 -6.35 -16.28 22.23
N LYS A 105 -7.43 -16.83 22.80
CA LYS A 105 -7.46 -17.41 24.16
C LYS A 105 -6.51 -18.59 24.32
N GLU A 106 -6.33 -19.42 23.27
CA GLU A 106 -5.32 -20.48 23.29
C GLU A 106 -3.89 -19.93 23.54
N TYR A 107 -3.52 -18.83 22.86
CA TYR A 107 -2.19 -18.23 22.99
C TYR A 107 -1.99 -17.59 24.37
N VAL A 108 -3.00 -16.92 24.92
CA VAL A 108 -2.94 -16.37 26.29
C VAL A 108 -2.59 -17.44 27.31
N ASN A 109 -3.14 -18.65 27.14
CA ASN A 109 -2.99 -19.74 28.12
C ASN A 109 -1.72 -20.61 27.89
N LYS A 110 -1.14 -20.61 26.69
CA LYS A 110 -0.09 -21.58 26.30
C LYS A 110 1.30 -20.99 26.15
N THR A 111 1.44 -19.65 26.14
CA THR A 111 2.73 -19.01 25.85
C THR A 111 3.29 -18.34 27.10
N ASN A 112 4.64 -18.33 27.22
CA ASN A 112 5.35 -17.57 28.26
C ASN A 112 5.45 -16.07 27.92
N CYS A 113 5.02 -15.65 26.73
CA CYS A 113 4.98 -14.26 26.34
C CYS A 113 3.77 -13.58 27.01
N LYS A 114 3.96 -12.35 27.49
CA LYS A 114 2.86 -11.55 28.05
C LYS A 114 1.88 -11.18 26.94
N ILE A 115 0.73 -11.87 26.89
CA ILE A 115 -0.36 -11.57 25.95
C ILE A 115 -1.57 -11.06 26.73
N ILE A 116 -2.04 -9.87 26.34
CA ILE A 116 -3.26 -9.23 26.85
C ILE A 116 -4.32 -9.36 25.78
N SER A 117 -5.40 -10.07 26.07
CA SER A 117 -6.53 -10.23 25.16
C SER A 117 -7.69 -9.34 25.59
N ILE A 118 -8.23 -8.58 24.65
CA ILE A 118 -9.33 -7.65 24.87
C ILE A 118 -10.44 -7.93 23.89
N ASP A 119 -11.62 -8.27 24.39
CA ASP A 119 -12.85 -8.30 23.60
C ASP A 119 -13.47 -6.89 23.63
N THR A 120 -13.54 -6.21 22.47
CA THR A 120 -14.10 -4.85 22.44
C THR A 120 -15.62 -4.87 22.54
N LYS A 121 -16.17 -3.82 23.16
CA LYS A 121 -17.59 -3.46 22.97
C LYS A 121 -17.81 -2.98 21.53
N PRO A 122 -19.07 -3.04 21.04
CA PRO A 122 -19.40 -2.47 19.74
C PRO A 122 -18.86 -1.04 19.61
N ARG A 123 -18.27 -0.74 18.44
CA ARG A 123 -17.65 0.56 18.20
C ARG A 123 -18.64 1.72 18.36
N PRO A 124 -18.21 2.84 18.92
CA PRO A 124 -19.03 4.05 18.96
C PRO A 124 -19.34 4.61 17.56
N PRO A 125 -20.39 5.40 17.37
CA PRO A 125 -20.60 6.15 16.14
C PRO A 125 -19.36 6.96 15.75
N ALA A 126 -19.17 7.18 14.44
CA ALA A 126 -18.04 7.93 13.87
C ALA A 126 -16.65 7.28 14.08
N TRP A 127 -16.55 6.03 14.48
CA TRP A 127 -15.32 5.27 14.46
C TRP A 127 -15.33 4.22 13.36
N THR A 128 -14.20 3.98 12.69
CA THR A 128 -14.00 2.74 11.94
C THR A 128 -13.67 1.60 12.92
N GLY A 129 -13.91 0.34 12.53
CA GLY A 129 -13.66 -0.80 13.43
C GLY A 129 -12.18 -0.91 13.80
N LYS A 130 -11.29 -0.81 12.80
CA LYS A 130 -9.84 -0.91 13.03
C LYS A 130 -9.33 0.21 13.93
N ASN A 131 -9.75 1.46 13.70
CA ASN A 131 -9.32 2.59 14.52
C ASN A 131 -9.77 2.45 15.97
N TRP A 132 -11.00 1.97 16.18
CA TRP A 132 -11.52 1.69 17.52
C TRP A 132 -10.71 0.59 18.21
N ALA A 133 -10.44 -0.52 17.52
CA ALA A 133 -9.64 -1.61 18.06
C ALA A 133 -8.22 -1.16 18.39
N CYS A 134 -7.53 -0.42 17.49
CA CYS A 134 -6.21 0.13 17.76
C CYS A 134 -6.21 1.08 18.97
N TYR A 135 -7.24 1.93 19.10
CA TYR A 135 -7.38 2.82 20.22
C TYR A 135 -7.60 2.07 21.54
N GLN A 136 -8.44 1.01 21.54
CA GLN A 136 -8.60 0.14 22.72
C GLN A 136 -7.29 -0.56 23.08
N GLY A 137 -6.53 -1.04 22.09
CA GLY A 137 -5.21 -1.61 22.31
C GLY A 137 -4.26 -0.64 22.99
N TYR A 138 -4.22 0.61 22.54
CA TYR A 138 -3.43 1.67 23.19
C TYR A 138 -3.80 1.87 24.66
N LEU A 139 -5.08 1.93 24.99
CA LEU A 139 -5.54 2.15 26.37
C LEU A 139 -5.09 1.05 27.36
N HIS A 140 -4.80 -0.16 26.86
CA HIS A 140 -4.38 -1.30 27.66
C HIS A 140 -2.88 -1.63 27.50
N SER A 141 -2.14 -0.76 26.82
CA SER A 141 -0.72 -0.94 26.53
C SER A 141 0.15 -0.23 27.55
N HIS A 142 1.30 -0.84 27.93
CA HIS A 142 2.22 -0.32 28.94
C HIS A 142 3.58 0.13 28.36
N GLY A 143 3.88 -0.20 27.10
CA GLY A 143 5.17 0.06 26.45
C GLY A 143 5.50 1.54 26.26
N ASP A 144 6.79 1.82 26.18
CA ASP A 144 7.33 3.13 25.77
C ASP A 144 7.22 3.35 24.27
N LEU A 145 7.18 2.23 23.54
CA LEU A 145 7.02 2.16 22.09
C LEU A 145 5.77 1.34 21.76
N PHE A 146 5.04 1.78 20.75
CA PHE A 146 3.91 1.03 20.20
C PHE A 146 4.26 0.50 18.81
N LEU A 147 4.15 -0.81 18.62
CA LEU A 147 4.18 -1.45 17.32
C LEU A 147 2.75 -1.83 16.93
N PHE A 148 2.25 -1.26 15.83
CA PHE A 148 0.98 -1.65 15.25
C PHE A 148 1.23 -2.61 14.08
N THR A 149 0.44 -3.67 14.01
CA THR A 149 0.51 -4.68 12.94
C THR A 149 -0.86 -5.29 12.66
N ASP A 150 -1.07 -5.77 11.43
CA ASP A 150 -2.31 -6.42 11.02
C ASP A 150 -2.29 -7.93 11.33
N ALA A 151 -3.46 -8.55 11.52
CA ALA A 151 -3.60 -9.95 11.91
C ALA A 151 -3.24 -10.97 10.80
N ASP A 152 -3.05 -10.50 9.56
CA ASP A 152 -2.60 -11.28 8.42
C ASP A 152 -1.12 -11.02 8.05
N THR A 153 -0.37 -10.42 8.98
CA THR A 153 1.06 -10.12 8.85
C THR A 153 1.89 -11.13 9.65
N THR A 154 3.05 -11.50 9.11
CA THR A 154 4.04 -12.34 9.78
C THR A 154 5.39 -11.64 9.88
N HIS A 155 6.11 -11.89 10.97
CA HIS A 155 7.37 -11.23 11.29
C HIS A 155 8.48 -12.26 11.51
N SER A 156 9.67 -12.01 10.98
CA SER A 156 10.86 -12.79 11.33
C SER A 156 11.24 -12.57 12.79
N PRO A 157 11.89 -13.54 13.47
CA PRO A 157 12.22 -13.42 14.90
C PRO A 157 13.01 -12.17 15.27
N SER A 158 13.90 -11.70 14.41
CA SER A 158 14.73 -10.50 14.64
C SER A 158 14.06 -9.17 14.29
N THR A 159 12.81 -9.17 13.78
CA THR A 159 12.16 -7.97 13.26
C THR A 159 12.03 -6.87 14.31
N LEU A 160 11.53 -7.20 15.50
CA LEU A 160 11.31 -6.24 16.57
C LEU A 160 12.63 -5.64 17.07
N SER A 161 13.62 -6.48 17.35
CA SER A 161 14.94 -6.03 17.83
C SER A 161 15.63 -5.12 16.81
N LEU A 162 15.56 -5.44 15.51
CA LEU A 162 16.13 -4.62 14.44
C LEU A 162 15.38 -3.29 14.29
N ALA A 163 14.06 -3.28 14.40
CA ALA A 163 13.26 -2.06 14.29
C ALA A 163 13.50 -1.10 15.45
N VAL A 164 13.52 -1.60 16.68
CA VAL A 164 13.83 -0.80 17.88
C VAL A 164 15.25 -0.24 17.79
N ASN A 165 16.24 -1.08 17.47
CA ASN A 165 17.62 -0.65 17.29
C ASN A 165 17.74 0.44 16.22
N TYR A 166 17.07 0.28 15.07
CA TYR A 166 17.10 1.27 14.01
C TYR A 166 16.48 2.60 14.46
N LEU A 167 15.29 2.56 15.08
CA LEU A 167 14.60 3.74 15.59
C LEU A 167 15.47 4.53 16.57
N LEU A 168 16.08 3.84 17.52
CA LEU A 168 16.92 4.47 18.54
C LEU A 168 18.27 4.97 17.99
N SER A 169 18.91 4.21 17.08
CA SER A 169 20.22 4.58 16.51
C SER A 169 20.14 5.81 15.62
N GLU A 170 19.03 5.97 14.91
CA GLU A 170 18.77 7.13 14.04
C GLU A 170 18.03 8.27 14.79
N ASN A 171 17.76 8.09 16.08
CA ASN A 171 17.02 9.06 16.91
C ASN A 171 15.67 9.46 16.28
N LEU A 172 14.92 8.46 15.80
CA LEU A 172 13.62 8.66 15.17
C LEU A 172 12.48 8.65 16.19
N ASP A 173 11.38 9.30 15.84
CA ASP A 173 10.15 9.27 16.62
C ASP A 173 9.21 8.16 16.16
N SER A 174 9.31 7.80 14.88
CA SER A 174 8.53 6.70 14.29
C SER A 174 9.23 6.07 13.09
N LEU A 175 8.88 4.82 12.82
CA LEU A 175 9.41 4.01 11.75
C LEU A 175 8.30 3.15 11.16
N THR A 176 8.26 3.03 9.84
CA THR A 176 7.40 2.07 9.16
C THR A 176 8.19 1.27 8.14
N ALA A 177 7.81 0.03 7.92
CA ALA A 177 8.51 -0.84 7.01
C ALA A 177 7.60 -1.28 5.85
N ILE A 178 8.13 -1.24 4.64
CA ILE A 178 7.51 -1.81 3.44
C ILE A 178 7.55 -3.33 3.58
N PRO A 179 6.42 -4.04 3.68
CA PRO A 179 6.40 -5.49 3.80
C PRO A 179 6.55 -6.16 2.44
N LYS A 180 6.93 -7.43 2.43
CA LYS A 180 6.67 -8.30 1.29
C LYS A 180 5.17 -8.55 1.19
N ILE A 181 4.56 -8.23 0.06
CA ILE A 181 3.14 -8.51 -0.16
C ILE A 181 3.00 -9.91 -0.73
N LEU A 182 2.27 -10.76 0.00
CA LEU A 182 1.96 -12.11 -0.44
C LEU A 182 0.69 -12.12 -1.27
N SER A 183 0.70 -12.88 -2.35
CA SER A 183 -0.43 -13.08 -3.25
C SER A 183 -0.70 -14.58 -3.45
N ASN A 184 -1.97 -14.98 -3.36
CA ASN A 184 -2.38 -16.38 -3.41
C ASN A 184 -2.91 -16.79 -4.79
N ASP A 185 -3.33 -15.85 -5.64
CA ASP A 185 -3.92 -16.12 -6.94
C ASP A 185 -3.25 -15.31 -8.07
N PHE A 186 -3.46 -15.78 -9.31
CA PHE A 186 -2.85 -15.20 -10.50
C PHE A 186 -3.27 -13.73 -10.71
N LEU A 187 -4.57 -13.43 -10.57
CA LEU A 187 -5.08 -12.09 -10.84
C LEU A 187 -4.51 -11.06 -9.85
N THR A 188 -4.41 -11.43 -8.58
CA THR A 188 -3.76 -10.60 -7.56
C THR A 188 -2.29 -10.37 -7.91
N ARG A 189 -1.53 -11.40 -8.28
CA ARG A 189 -0.11 -11.27 -8.65
C ARG A 189 0.15 -10.31 -9.78
N ILE A 190 -0.64 -10.38 -10.85
CA ILE A 190 -0.46 -9.49 -12.00
C ILE A 190 -0.93 -8.06 -11.73
N THR A 191 -1.90 -7.86 -10.81
CA THR A 191 -2.46 -6.53 -10.50
C THR A 191 -1.63 -5.76 -9.46
N LEU A 192 -0.98 -6.45 -8.54
CA LEU A 192 -0.18 -5.84 -7.48
C LEU A 192 0.89 -4.85 -7.98
N PRO A 193 1.68 -5.12 -9.05
CA PRO A 193 2.66 -4.15 -9.55
C PRO A 193 2.03 -2.82 -9.97
N ILE A 194 0.83 -2.87 -10.55
CA ILE A 194 0.12 -1.67 -10.97
C ILE A 194 -0.39 -0.92 -9.75
N LEU A 195 -0.99 -1.62 -8.79
CA LEU A 195 -1.43 -1.03 -7.53
C LEU A 195 -0.27 -0.39 -6.78
N TRP A 196 0.89 -1.04 -6.78
CA TRP A 196 2.11 -0.51 -6.19
C TRP A 196 2.57 0.78 -6.89
N THR A 197 2.43 0.85 -8.22
CA THR A 197 2.68 2.08 -8.98
C THR A 197 1.84 3.25 -8.47
N PHE A 198 0.54 3.04 -8.24
CA PHE A 198 -0.34 4.06 -7.66
C PHE A 198 0.05 4.43 -6.21
N SER A 199 0.42 3.42 -5.42
CA SER A 199 0.89 3.66 -4.05
C SER A 199 2.15 4.51 -4.03
N LEU A 200 3.11 4.24 -4.91
CA LEU A 200 4.34 5.02 -5.04
C LEU A 200 4.11 6.45 -5.56
N ALA A 201 3.14 6.64 -6.45
CA ALA A 201 2.77 7.96 -6.93
C ALA A 201 2.13 8.81 -5.83
N ARG A 202 1.34 8.18 -4.95
CA ARG A 202 0.67 8.86 -3.83
C ARG A 202 1.58 9.01 -2.60
N TYR A 203 2.32 7.98 -2.25
CA TYR A 203 3.12 7.85 -1.03
C TYR A 203 4.59 7.63 -1.39
N SER A 204 5.34 8.71 -1.52
CA SER A 204 6.76 8.64 -1.84
C SER A 204 7.60 8.40 -0.60
N ALA A 205 8.20 7.20 -0.48
CA ALA A 205 9.13 6.91 0.61
C ALA A 205 10.34 7.86 0.63
N LEU A 206 10.80 8.31 -0.55
CA LEU A 206 11.89 9.28 -0.65
C LEU A 206 11.49 10.63 -0.04
N LYS A 207 10.27 11.12 -0.34
CA LYS A 207 9.75 12.35 0.26
C LYS A 207 9.44 12.17 1.75
N ALA A 208 8.84 11.05 2.16
CA ALA A 208 8.57 10.78 3.57
C ALA A 208 9.86 10.76 4.40
N ASN A 209 10.96 10.27 3.82
CA ASN A 209 12.28 10.22 4.44
C ASN A 209 13.04 11.55 4.43
N ASP A 210 12.59 12.52 3.66
CA ASP A 210 13.18 13.87 3.64
C ASP A 210 12.60 14.69 4.82
N PRO A 211 13.43 15.17 5.74
CA PRO A 211 12.98 15.97 6.89
C PRO A 211 12.34 17.30 6.48
N LYS A 212 12.62 17.81 5.28
CA LYS A 212 12.08 19.08 4.78
C LYS A 212 10.64 18.98 4.30
N THR A 213 10.11 17.76 4.09
CA THR A 213 8.74 17.57 3.60
C THR A 213 7.78 17.24 4.76
N LYS A 214 6.53 17.64 4.59
CA LYS A 214 5.43 17.26 5.49
C LYS A 214 4.75 15.95 5.07
N MET A 215 5.25 15.28 4.03
CA MET A 215 4.71 14.00 3.58
C MET A 215 5.11 12.91 4.57
N GLY A 216 4.12 12.23 5.14
CA GLY A 216 4.31 11.07 5.99
C GLY A 216 3.19 10.06 5.79
N TYR A 217 3.48 8.80 5.99
CA TYR A 217 2.50 7.71 6.00
C TYR A 217 3.10 6.50 6.70
N PHE A 218 2.24 5.64 7.19
CA PHE A 218 2.61 4.33 7.70
C PHE A 218 2.05 3.22 6.81
N PHE A 219 2.65 2.05 6.89
CA PHE A 219 2.06 0.80 6.45
C PHE A 219 1.40 0.14 7.66
N GLY A 220 0.10 -0.13 7.59
CA GLY A 220 -0.67 -0.73 8.69
C GLY A 220 -0.15 -2.09 9.13
N SER A 221 0.50 -2.82 8.20
CA SER A 221 1.16 -4.09 8.48
C SER A 221 2.36 -3.98 9.44
N PHE A 222 3.02 -2.82 9.50
CA PHE A 222 4.14 -2.58 10.41
C PHE A 222 4.48 -1.10 10.57
N PHE A 223 4.20 -0.53 11.71
CA PHE A 223 4.82 0.72 12.11
C PHE A 223 5.06 0.77 13.61
N ILE A 224 6.18 1.36 14.02
CA ILE A 224 6.55 1.58 15.41
C ILE A 224 6.66 3.08 15.68
N ILE A 225 6.13 3.52 16.81
CA ILE A 225 6.06 4.93 17.23
C ILE A 225 6.29 5.06 18.72
N LYS A 226 6.98 6.12 19.15
CA LYS A 226 7.11 6.46 20.57
C LYS A 226 5.75 6.81 21.17
N ARG A 227 5.48 6.35 22.40
CA ARG A 227 4.22 6.61 23.13
C ARG A 227 3.89 8.11 23.16
N ASN A 228 4.84 8.93 23.62
CA ASN A 228 4.63 10.37 23.73
C ASN A 228 4.27 11.03 22.39
N VAL A 229 4.90 10.60 21.30
CA VAL A 229 4.60 11.12 19.94
C VAL A 229 3.20 10.70 19.49
N TYR A 230 2.84 9.42 19.72
CA TYR A 230 1.51 8.91 19.39
C TYR A 230 0.41 9.66 20.15
N GLU A 231 0.65 10.00 21.43
CA GLU A 231 -0.26 10.78 22.25
C GLU A 231 -0.36 12.24 21.76
N MET A 232 0.79 12.88 21.43
CA MET A 232 0.82 14.26 20.94
C MET A 232 0.14 14.44 19.58
N VAL A 233 0.17 13.46 18.69
CA VAL A 233 -0.56 13.53 17.42
C VAL A 233 -2.05 13.18 17.55
N GLY A 234 -2.51 12.87 18.77
CA GLY A 234 -3.91 12.65 19.10
C GLY A 234 -4.39 11.21 18.93
N THR A 235 -3.48 10.24 18.91
CA THR A 235 -3.75 8.79 18.85
C THR A 235 -4.63 8.39 17.62
N HIS A 236 -5.13 7.17 17.56
CA HIS A 236 -6.15 6.77 16.59
C HIS A 236 -7.48 7.54 16.74
N LYS A 237 -7.69 8.26 17.86
CA LYS A 237 -8.85 9.13 18.04
C LYS A 237 -8.84 10.28 17.03
N SER A 238 -7.67 10.79 16.68
CA SER A 238 -7.53 11.90 15.72
C SER A 238 -7.80 11.50 14.27
N VAL A 239 -7.85 10.19 13.97
CA VAL A 239 -8.11 9.61 12.64
C VAL A 239 -9.28 8.62 12.67
N LYS A 240 -10.15 8.72 13.67
CA LYS A 240 -11.20 7.73 14.00
C LYS A 240 -12.13 7.38 12.83
N GLU A 241 -12.39 8.31 11.91
CA GLU A 241 -13.28 8.17 10.76
C GLU A 241 -12.56 7.76 9.47
N GLU A 242 -11.21 7.82 9.48
CA GLU A 242 -10.42 7.55 8.28
C GLU A 242 -10.35 6.06 7.98
N ILE A 243 -10.52 5.72 6.68
CA ILE A 243 -10.46 4.34 6.20
C ILE A 243 -9.00 3.90 5.98
N VAL A 244 -8.13 4.85 5.65
CA VAL A 244 -6.67 4.66 5.49
C VAL A 244 -6.01 5.39 6.66
N GLU A 245 -6.26 4.87 7.85
CA GLU A 245 -5.88 5.48 9.13
C GLU A 245 -4.37 5.57 9.33
N ASP A 246 -3.66 4.56 8.87
CA ASP A 246 -2.20 4.46 8.92
C ASP A 246 -1.53 5.56 8.08
N GLY A 247 -2.01 5.76 6.86
CA GLY A 247 -1.55 6.86 6.01
C GLY A 247 -1.79 8.22 6.64
N GLU A 248 -2.97 8.43 7.22
CA GLU A 248 -3.34 9.71 7.84
C GLU A 248 -2.60 9.96 9.17
N LEU A 249 -2.39 8.93 9.98
CA LEU A 249 -1.62 9.02 11.21
C LEU A 249 -0.15 9.37 10.90
N GLY A 250 0.46 8.73 9.91
CA GLY A 250 1.80 9.05 9.45
C GLY A 250 1.93 10.49 8.92
N ARG A 251 0.91 10.99 8.22
CA ARG A 251 0.83 12.39 7.80
C ARG A 251 0.83 13.33 9.00
N LYS A 252 0.00 13.07 10.02
CA LYS A 252 -0.05 13.86 11.26
C LYS A 252 1.29 13.88 12.00
N VAL A 253 2.00 12.76 12.07
CA VAL A 253 3.35 12.71 12.66
C VAL A 253 4.28 13.72 11.99
N LYS A 254 4.34 13.72 10.67
CA LYS A 254 5.22 14.65 9.91
C LYS A 254 4.75 16.11 9.97
N GLU A 255 3.45 16.35 9.96
CA GLU A 255 2.88 17.71 10.04
C GLU A 255 3.14 18.36 11.40
N ASN A 256 3.20 17.56 12.48
CA ASN A 256 3.55 18.02 13.82
C ASN A 256 5.08 18.12 14.06
N GLY A 257 5.90 17.93 13.01
CA GLY A 257 7.35 18.13 13.07
C GLY A 257 8.12 16.94 13.61
N PHE A 258 7.47 15.78 13.84
CA PHE A 258 8.15 14.58 14.31
C PHE A 258 8.83 13.83 13.17
N SER A 259 9.91 13.12 13.50
CA SER A 259 10.67 12.33 12.56
C SER A 259 9.96 11.00 12.24
N LEU A 260 9.82 10.72 10.93
CA LEU A 260 9.28 9.48 10.41
C LEU A 260 10.23 8.93 9.36
N LYS A 261 10.49 7.62 9.38
CA LYS A 261 11.30 6.93 8.38
C LYS A 261 10.54 5.75 7.79
N VAL A 262 10.54 5.68 6.46
CA VAL A 262 10.06 4.52 5.68
C VAL A 262 11.26 3.70 5.27
N ILE A 263 11.27 2.41 5.54
CA ILE A 263 12.38 1.49 5.24
C ILE A 263 11.88 0.25 4.50
N HIS A 264 12.78 -0.43 3.79
CA HIS A 264 12.51 -1.75 3.23
C HIS A 264 12.55 -2.82 4.33
N GLY A 265 11.47 -3.58 4.48
CA GLY A 265 11.31 -4.66 5.46
C GLY A 265 10.91 -6.01 4.85
N GLU A 266 10.93 -6.15 3.53
CA GLU A 266 10.38 -7.30 2.78
C GLU A 266 11.03 -8.65 3.14
N ASN A 267 12.27 -8.62 3.64
CA ASN A 267 12.97 -9.83 4.09
C ASN A 267 12.55 -10.29 5.51
N LEU A 268 11.86 -9.43 6.25
CA LEU A 268 11.54 -9.64 7.66
C LEU A 268 10.05 -9.64 7.93
N ILE A 269 9.27 -8.99 7.08
CA ILE A 269 7.83 -8.77 7.27
C ILE A 269 7.11 -9.20 6.00
N SER A 270 6.07 -10.04 6.15
CA SER A 270 5.21 -10.44 5.04
C SER A 270 3.75 -10.16 5.41
N ALA A 271 2.99 -9.55 4.51
CA ALA A 271 1.60 -9.18 4.71
C ALA A 271 0.73 -9.64 3.52
N ILE A 272 -0.54 -9.89 3.75
CA ILE A 272 -1.51 -10.24 2.73
C ILE A 272 -2.38 -9.02 2.46
N TRP A 273 -2.23 -8.38 1.30
CA TRP A 273 -3.05 -7.22 0.96
C TRP A 273 -4.43 -7.63 0.40
N ALA A 274 -4.47 -8.69 -0.38
CA ALA A 274 -5.69 -9.27 -0.92
C ALA A 274 -5.61 -10.80 -0.81
N ARG A 275 -6.65 -11.41 -0.26
CA ARG A 275 -6.71 -12.85 0.03
C ARG A 275 -7.00 -13.67 -1.22
N ASP A 276 -7.80 -13.08 -2.13
CA ASP A 276 -8.25 -13.64 -3.39
C ASP A 276 -8.72 -12.53 -4.32
N SER A 277 -9.11 -12.89 -5.54
CA SER A 277 -9.60 -11.96 -6.57
C SER A 277 -10.84 -11.17 -6.13
N SER A 278 -11.70 -11.74 -5.28
CA SER A 278 -12.87 -11.04 -4.76
C SER A 278 -12.47 -9.96 -3.76
N SER A 279 -11.59 -10.28 -2.81
CA SER A 279 -11.06 -9.31 -1.84
C SER A 279 -10.21 -8.23 -2.53
N LEU A 280 -9.47 -8.59 -3.61
CA LEU A 280 -8.79 -7.64 -4.47
C LEU A 280 -9.78 -6.64 -5.09
N TRP A 281 -10.87 -7.14 -5.70
CA TRP A 281 -11.91 -6.31 -6.29
C TRP A 281 -12.54 -5.33 -5.29
N HIS A 282 -12.92 -5.84 -4.11
CA HIS A 282 -13.49 -5.02 -3.05
C HIS A 282 -12.47 -4.02 -2.49
N GLY A 283 -11.19 -4.42 -2.37
CA GLY A 283 -10.10 -3.54 -1.95
C GLY A 283 -9.87 -2.38 -2.92
N LEU A 284 -9.82 -2.65 -4.22
CA LEU A 284 -9.67 -1.63 -5.27
C LEU A 284 -10.84 -0.62 -5.25
N ARG A 285 -12.06 -1.10 -5.13
CA ARG A 285 -13.25 -0.24 -5.02
C ARG A 285 -13.21 0.62 -3.77
N ARG A 286 -12.79 0.06 -2.63
CA ARG A 286 -12.65 0.78 -1.37
C ARG A 286 -11.68 1.95 -1.45
N LEU A 287 -10.60 1.84 -2.22
CA LEU A 287 -9.64 2.95 -2.39
C LEU A 287 -10.25 4.16 -3.09
N LEU A 288 -11.18 3.97 -4.03
CA LEU A 288 -11.76 5.05 -4.82
C LEU A 288 -13.05 5.64 -4.26
N ILE A 289 -13.89 4.85 -3.60
CA ILE A 289 -15.21 5.31 -3.13
C ILE A 289 -15.10 6.53 -2.21
N PRO A 290 -14.20 6.59 -1.20
CA PRO A 290 -14.06 7.77 -0.36
C PRO A 290 -13.60 9.00 -1.13
N LEU A 291 -12.71 8.81 -2.12
CA LEU A 291 -12.24 9.89 -2.99
C LEU A 291 -13.38 10.43 -3.85
N TYR A 292 -14.20 9.55 -4.42
CA TYR A 292 -15.34 9.92 -5.24
C TYR A 292 -16.39 10.71 -4.45
N LYS A 293 -16.71 10.27 -3.24
CA LYS A 293 -17.68 10.98 -2.36
C LYS A 293 -17.22 12.39 -1.99
N LYS A 294 -15.90 12.59 -1.81
CA LYS A 294 -15.31 13.90 -1.44
C LYS A 294 -15.04 14.77 -2.67
N GLU A 295 -14.57 14.21 -3.78
CA GLU A 295 -14.00 14.95 -4.92
C GLU A 295 -14.23 14.22 -6.26
N ILE A 296 -15.47 14.24 -6.75
CA ILE A 296 -15.89 13.55 -7.98
C ILE A 296 -15.00 13.90 -9.20
N VAL A 297 -14.65 15.15 -9.39
CA VAL A 297 -13.84 15.62 -10.53
C VAL A 297 -12.45 15.02 -10.48
N LYS A 298 -11.79 15.06 -9.32
CA LYS A 298 -10.45 14.47 -9.17
C LYS A 298 -10.48 12.95 -9.39
N THR A 299 -11.53 12.27 -8.91
CA THR A 299 -11.67 10.83 -9.13
C THR A 299 -11.87 10.49 -10.59
N THR A 300 -12.70 11.25 -11.32
CA THR A 300 -12.90 11.06 -12.76
C THR A 300 -11.61 11.29 -13.54
N ILE A 301 -10.86 12.34 -13.21
CA ILE A 301 -9.54 12.61 -13.78
C ILE A 301 -8.58 11.45 -13.49
N LEU A 302 -8.55 10.92 -12.26
CA LEU A 302 -7.70 9.79 -11.90
C LEU A 302 -8.02 8.54 -12.74
N VAL A 303 -9.29 8.24 -12.95
CA VAL A 303 -9.71 7.10 -13.79
C VAL A 303 -9.34 7.32 -15.26
N ALA A 304 -9.52 8.53 -15.78
CA ALA A 304 -9.08 8.88 -17.14
C ALA A 304 -7.56 8.77 -17.30
N LEU A 305 -6.79 9.26 -16.32
CA LEU A 305 -5.33 9.12 -16.31
C LEU A 305 -4.91 7.65 -16.20
N THR A 306 -5.62 6.82 -15.43
CA THR A 306 -5.38 5.38 -15.37
C THR A 306 -5.52 4.74 -16.74
N PHE A 307 -6.59 5.07 -17.49
CA PHE A 307 -6.78 4.60 -18.86
C PHE A 307 -5.64 5.05 -19.77
N ILE A 308 -5.32 6.34 -19.78
CA ILE A 308 -4.30 6.94 -20.66
C ILE A 308 -2.92 6.35 -20.37
N LEU A 309 -2.54 6.26 -19.11
CA LEU A 309 -1.19 5.82 -18.74
C LEU A 309 -0.99 4.31 -18.89
N LEU A 310 -2.02 3.49 -18.64
CA LEU A 310 -1.86 2.04 -18.56
C LEU A 310 -2.38 1.30 -19.81
N LEU A 311 -3.46 1.75 -20.42
CA LEU A 311 -4.13 1.03 -21.51
C LEU A 311 -3.94 1.67 -22.88
N PHE A 312 -3.86 2.99 -22.95
CA PHE A 312 -3.78 3.72 -24.21
C PHE A 312 -2.64 3.26 -25.12
N PRO A 313 -1.40 2.99 -24.64
CA PRO A 313 -0.32 2.50 -25.50
C PRO A 313 -0.65 1.19 -26.21
N PHE A 314 -1.35 0.27 -25.54
CA PHE A 314 -1.76 -1.01 -26.13
C PHE A 314 -2.88 -0.85 -27.16
N ILE A 315 -3.80 0.08 -26.92
CA ILE A 315 -4.93 0.36 -27.82
C ILE A 315 -4.43 1.09 -29.08
N VAL A 316 -3.50 1.99 -28.92
CA VAL A 316 -2.97 2.84 -30.00
C VAL A 316 -1.91 2.12 -30.85
N LEU A 317 -1.33 1.02 -30.37
CA LEU A 317 -0.31 0.27 -31.11
C LEU A 317 -0.76 -0.18 -32.52
N PRO A 318 -1.94 -0.80 -32.70
CA PRO A 318 -2.42 -1.12 -34.08
C PRO A 318 -2.56 0.11 -34.96
N PHE A 319 -3.07 1.22 -34.40
CA PHE A 319 -3.23 2.46 -35.15
C PHE A 319 -1.88 3.03 -35.59
N SER A 320 -0.90 3.14 -34.67
CA SER A 320 0.45 3.63 -34.98
C SER A 320 1.19 2.72 -35.99
N THR A 321 0.92 1.43 -35.96
CA THR A 321 1.45 0.49 -36.96
C THR A 321 0.83 0.73 -38.35
N LEU A 322 -0.49 0.93 -38.40
CA LEU A 322 -1.19 1.22 -39.64
C LEU A 322 -0.78 2.55 -40.28
N THR A 323 -0.45 3.59 -39.48
CA THR A 323 0.05 4.87 -40.03
C THR A 323 1.38 4.67 -40.74
N VAL A 324 2.27 3.83 -40.22
CA VAL A 324 3.56 3.51 -40.86
C VAL A 324 3.37 2.67 -42.14
N ILE A 325 2.45 1.69 -42.12
CA ILE A 325 2.20 0.81 -43.30
C ILE A 325 1.54 1.58 -44.43
N ASN A 326 0.53 2.40 -44.14
CA ASN A 326 -0.28 3.12 -45.13
C ASN A 326 0.23 4.52 -45.45
N GLY A 327 1.12 5.09 -44.59
CA GLY A 327 1.75 6.38 -44.79
C GLY A 327 2.92 6.31 -45.78
N LYS A 328 3.36 7.47 -46.23
CA LYS A 328 4.57 7.59 -47.07
C LYS A 328 5.86 7.56 -46.21
N LEU A 329 5.89 6.74 -45.14
CA LEU A 329 7.00 6.63 -44.18
C LEU A 329 7.52 8.01 -43.70
N GLY A 330 6.61 8.86 -43.23
CA GLY A 330 6.96 10.13 -42.62
C GLY A 330 7.73 9.94 -41.29
N ILE A 331 8.64 10.85 -40.99
CA ILE A 331 9.40 10.82 -39.72
C ILE A 331 8.44 10.84 -38.52
N SER A 332 7.30 11.55 -38.62
CA SER A 332 6.25 11.61 -37.60
C SER A 332 5.59 10.27 -37.32
N ASP A 333 5.27 9.48 -38.37
CA ASP A 333 4.63 8.16 -38.23
C ASP A 333 5.57 7.18 -37.52
N LEU A 334 6.83 7.15 -37.94
CA LEU A 334 7.85 6.32 -37.32
C LEU A 334 8.09 6.71 -35.87
N THR A 335 8.15 8.00 -35.57
CA THR A 335 8.36 8.50 -34.20
C THR A 335 7.17 8.14 -33.31
N PHE A 336 5.93 8.22 -33.82
CA PHE A 336 4.74 7.83 -33.10
C PHE A 336 4.73 6.34 -32.74
N LEU A 337 5.06 5.48 -33.70
CA LEU A 337 5.19 4.05 -33.49
C LEU A 337 6.29 3.73 -32.47
N LEU A 338 7.47 4.37 -32.59
CA LEU A 338 8.57 4.19 -31.67
C LEU A 338 8.20 4.61 -30.23
N PHE A 339 7.55 5.75 -30.03
CA PHE A 339 7.08 6.17 -28.70
C PHE A 339 6.06 5.20 -28.11
N THR A 340 5.19 4.64 -28.96
CA THR A 340 4.20 3.65 -28.54
C THR A 340 4.87 2.36 -28.05
N ILE A 341 5.78 1.80 -28.85
CA ILE A 341 6.54 0.59 -28.49
C ILE A 341 7.38 0.83 -27.24
N MET A 342 8.12 1.94 -27.18
CA MET A 342 8.95 2.26 -26.03
C MET A 342 8.14 2.47 -24.76
N SER A 343 6.94 3.06 -24.84
CA SER A 343 6.04 3.18 -23.69
C SER A 343 5.61 1.82 -23.14
N ILE A 344 5.27 0.88 -24.02
CA ILE A 344 4.92 -0.49 -23.63
C ILE A 344 6.11 -1.20 -22.96
N ILE A 345 7.31 -1.04 -23.52
CA ILE A 345 8.55 -1.58 -22.93
C ILE A 345 8.79 -0.99 -21.54
N LEU A 346 8.66 0.32 -21.37
CA LEU A 346 8.83 0.99 -20.08
C LEU A 346 7.80 0.56 -19.03
N LEU A 347 6.54 0.35 -19.44
CA LEU A 347 5.48 -0.22 -18.61
C LEU A 347 5.87 -1.61 -18.08
N ILE A 348 6.26 -2.49 -19.00
CA ILE A 348 6.68 -3.86 -18.66
C ILE A 348 7.92 -3.83 -17.77
N LEU A 349 8.95 -3.03 -18.11
CA LEU A 349 10.16 -2.92 -17.29
C LEU A 349 9.87 -2.38 -15.89
N SER A 350 8.98 -1.39 -15.75
CA SER A 350 8.56 -0.89 -14.45
C SER A 350 7.87 -1.96 -13.62
N SER A 351 7.02 -2.79 -14.25
CA SER A 351 6.38 -3.93 -13.60
C SER A 351 7.40 -5.01 -13.21
N VAL A 352 8.36 -5.32 -14.08
CA VAL A 352 9.47 -6.26 -13.79
C VAL A 352 10.27 -5.82 -12.56
N LEU A 353 10.62 -4.52 -12.48
CA LEU A 353 11.35 -4.00 -11.32
C LEU A 353 10.56 -4.15 -10.02
N GLN A 354 9.27 -3.87 -10.05
CA GLN A 354 8.41 -4.00 -8.87
C GLN A 354 8.23 -5.46 -8.47
N LEU A 355 7.96 -6.36 -9.42
CA LEU A 355 7.86 -7.80 -9.16
C LEU A 355 9.15 -8.34 -8.54
N LYS A 356 10.30 -7.98 -9.09
CA LYS A 356 11.60 -8.53 -8.65
C LYS A 356 12.08 -7.96 -7.32
N TYR A 357 11.96 -6.66 -7.11
CA TYR A 357 12.64 -5.96 -6.00
C TYR A 357 11.72 -5.50 -4.86
N THR A 358 10.41 -5.50 -5.09
CA THR A 358 9.43 -5.05 -4.07
C THR A 358 8.46 -6.17 -3.69
N LEU A 359 7.94 -6.90 -4.67
CA LEU A 359 6.96 -7.95 -4.44
C LEU A 359 7.58 -9.33 -4.29
N PHE A 360 8.84 -9.51 -4.75
CA PHE A 360 9.57 -10.79 -4.74
C PHE A 360 8.80 -11.92 -5.45
N GLU A 361 8.17 -11.58 -6.57
CA GLU A 361 7.40 -12.48 -7.43
C GLU A 361 8.10 -12.70 -8.77
N ASN A 362 7.63 -13.68 -9.55
CA ASN A 362 8.21 -14.00 -10.85
C ASN A 362 8.00 -12.83 -11.84
N PRO A 363 9.08 -12.24 -12.40
CA PRO A 363 9.01 -11.14 -13.35
C PRO A 363 8.18 -11.42 -14.62
N LEU A 364 7.99 -12.70 -15.00
CA LEU A 364 7.18 -13.08 -16.16
C LEU A 364 5.71 -12.66 -16.04
N TYR A 365 5.22 -12.45 -14.82
CA TYR A 365 3.86 -11.91 -14.61
C TYR A 365 3.67 -10.50 -15.20
N SER A 366 4.75 -9.77 -15.47
CA SER A 366 4.70 -8.47 -16.17
C SER A 366 4.14 -8.56 -17.60
N LEU A 367 4.23 -9.72 -18.24
CA LEU A 367 3.66 -9.92 -19.59
C LEU A 367 2.12 -9.88 -19.56
N ALA A 368 1.49 -10.16 -18.44
CA ALA A 368 0.05 -10.03 -18.25
C ALA A 368 -0.41 -8.60 -17.89
N PHE A 369 0.47 -7.60 -18.03
CA PHE A 369 0.20 -6.20 -17.68
C PHE A 369 -1.08 -5.64 -18.35
N PRO A 370 -1.39 -5.88 -19.63
CA PRO A 370 -2.62 -5.40 -20.25
C PRO A 370 -3.88 -5.95 -19.57
N LEU A 371 -3.87 -7.24 -19.20
CA LEU A 371 -4.99 -7.88 -18.49
C LEU A 371 -5.18 -7.28 -17.09
N ALA A 372 -4.10 -7.11 -16.37
CA ALA A 372 -4.10 -6.49 -15.04
C ALA A 372 -4.58 -5.03 -15.07
N SER A 373 -4.13 -4.25 -16.06
CA SER A 373 -4.55 -2.86 -16.26
C SER A 373 -6.04 -2.76 -16.60
N SER A 374 -6.55 -3.67 -17.43
CA SER A 374 -7.97 -3.75 -17.77
C SER A 374 -8.81 -4.07 -16.53
N PHE A 375 -8.39 -5.04 -15.73
CA PHE A 375 -9.07 -5.40 -14.48
C PHE A 375 -9.14 -4.21 -13.51
N LEU A 376 -8.01 -3.52 -13.30
CA LEU A 376 -7.95 -2.34 -12.45
C LEU A 376 -8.87 -1.22 -12.97
N PHE A 377 -8.82 -0.93 -14.27
CA PHE A 377 -9.64 0.10 -14.89
C PHE A 377 -11.14 -0.20 -14.73
N ILE A 378 -11.56 -1.45 -14.99
CA ILE A 378 -12.96 -1.88 -14.82
C ILE A 378 -13.40 -1.75 -13.36
N ALA A 379 -12.53 -2.12 -12.39
CA ALA A 379 -12.83 -1.95 -10.97
C ALA A 379 -13.04 -0.47 -10.61
N PHE A 380 -12.24 0.41 -11.18
CA PHE A 380 -12.33 1.86 -10.95
C PHE A 380 -13.59 2.46 -11.58
N VAL A 381 -13.91 2.12 -12.83
CA VAL A 381 -15.16 2.53 -13.49
C VAL A 381 -16.37 2.01 -12.74
N SER A 382 -16.36 0.72 -12.33
CA SER A 382 -17.42 0.13 -11.50
C SER A 382 -17.64 0.89 -10.19
N SER A 383 -16.56 1.40 -9.57
CA SER A 383 -16.66 2.20 -8.34
C SER A 383 -17.39 3.53 -8.57
N ILE A 384 -17.13 4.21 -9.70
CA ILE A 384 -17.83 5.45 -10.08
C ILE A 384 -19.32 5.17 -10.32
N ILE A 385 -19.65 4.18 -11.14
CA ILE A 385 -21.03 3.83 -11.47
C ILE A 385 -21.81 3.43 -10.22
N SER A 386 -21.19 2.68 -9.33
CA SER A 386 -21.83 2.22 -8.09
C SER A 386 -22.04 3.33 -7.07
N SER A 387 -21.18 4.35 -7.05
CA SER A 387 -21.24 5.45 -6.07
C SER A 387 -22.47 6.36 -6.25
N GLY A 388 -23.09 6.35 -7.42
CA GLY A 388 -24.36 7.03 -7.70
C GLY A 388 -25.59 6.33 -7.07
N LYS A 389 -25.47 5.06 -6.69
CA LYS A 389 -26.53 4.30 -5.99
C LYS A 389 -26.07 4.18 -4.54
N LYS A 390 -26.93 4.43 -3.54
CA LYS A 390 -26.68 4.35 -2.07
C LYS A 390 -25.73 3.18 -1.69
N ASN A 391 -24.43 3.37 -1.80
CA ASN A 391 -23.46 2.31 -1.53
C ASN A 391 -22.74 2.58 -0.22
N THR A 392 -23.01 1.73 0.71
CA THR A 392 -22.20 1.50 1.91
C THR A 392 -20.93 0.77 1.52
N ILE A 393 -19.78 1.23 2.01
CA ILE A 393 -18.53 0.52 1.90
C ILE A 393 -18.62 -0.68 2.85
N GLU A 394 -18.52 -1.88 2.32
CA GLU A 394 -18.43 -3.09 3.16
C GLU A 394 -16.95 -3.41 3.42
N TRP A 395 -16.61 -3.59 4.70
CA TRP A 395 -15.29 -4.03 5.12
C TRP A 395 -15.40 -4.90 6.38
N SER A 396 -14.81 -6.11 6.32
CA SER A 396 -14.89 -7.10 7.41
C SER A 396 -16.31 -7.24 7.96
N ASP A 397 -17.27 -7.47 7.04
CA ASP A 397 -18.71 -7.64 7.33
C ASP A 397 -19.40 -6.42 7.97
N ARG A 398 -18.83 -5.25 7.82
CA ARG A 398 -19.41 -3.98 8.27
C ARG A 398 -19.67 -3.02 7.11
N LYS A 399 -20.81 -2.32 7.19
CA LYS A 399 -21.20 -1.24 6.26
C LYS A 399 -20.78 0.10 6.84
N TYR A 400 -20.14 0.94 6.00
CA TYR A 400 -19.67 2.27 6.34
C TYR A 400 -20.26 3.34 5.42
#